data_3c64e5f2208f910598563982c66753c6
#
_entry.id   3c64e5f2208f910598563982c66753c6
#
_cell.length_a   1.000
_cell.length_b   1.000
_cell.length_c   1.000
_cell.angle_alpha   90.00
_cell.angle_beta   90.00
_cell.angle_gamma   90.00
#
_symmetry.space_group_name_H-M   'P 1'
#
loop_
_entity.id
_entity.type
_entity.pdbx_description
1 polymer ?
#
loop_
_entity_poly.entity_id
_entity_poly.type
_entity_poly.pdbx_seq_one_letter_code
_entity_poly.pdbx_strand_id
1 'polypeptide(L)'
;MPKIVDHDRYRKELLTKSFDLFAEKGYATVTMRQIAQALGVSTGTLYHYFPSKEVVFEQLLEELTRLDILSISEQLKEEETLLGRIRGSFKLLETHREYFLKQALLIADFRQQQRRDGQESQVFQRIYDQVENLIPELFGIDDPTLTKFLMIYVDGLIWQDVYGCNCVDHQSQEDLICEMVTMYLEKHGLQQE
;
A
#
# COMPACT_ATOMS: atom_id res chain seq x y z
N MET A 1 14.03 2.87 -37.08
CA MET A 1 14.82 2.47 -35.90
C MET A 1 13.93 1.63 -35.01
N PRO A 2 14.32 0.45 -34.56
CA PRO A 2 13.53 -0.30 -33.60
C PRO A 2 13.50 0.52 -32.30
N LYS A 3 12.30 0.72 -31.78
CA LYS A 3 12.07 1.39 -30.50
C LYS A 3 12.65 0.45 -29.42
N ILE A 4 13.72 0.84 -28.77
CA ILE A 4 14.23 0.10 -27.60
C ILE A 4 13.11 0.15 -26.56
N VAL A 5 12.41 -0.96 -26.37
CA VAL A 5 11.39 -1.10 -25.35
C VAL A 5 12.12 -1.34 -24.03
N ASP A 6 11.99 -0.41 -23.10
CA ASP A 6 12.40 -0.64 -21.73
C ASP A 6 11.39 -1.65 -21.12
N HIS A 7 11.83 -2.91 -21.06
CA HIS A 7 10.99 -4.03 -20.63
C HIS A 7 10.52 -3.87 -19.17
N ASP A 8 11.35 -3.31 -18.30
CA ASP A 8 11.00 -3.12 -16.89
C ASP A 8 9.96 -2.01 -16.73
N ARG A 9 10.15 -0.90 -17.41
CA ARG A 9 9.16 0.19 -17.45
C ARG A 9 7.83 -0.27 -18.03
N TYR A 10 7.87 -1.01 -19.14
CA TYR A 10 6.66 -1.53 -19.77
C TYR A 10 5.92 -2.53 -18.85
N ARG A 11 6.67 -3.41 -18.16
CA ARG A 11 6.11 -4.33 -17.17
C ARG A 11 5.36 -3.59 -16.05
N LYS A 12 5.96 -2.55 -15.48
CA LYS A 12 5.34 -1.72 -14.44
C LYS A 12 4.09 -1.00 -14.94
N GLU A 13 4.11 -0.51 -16.18
CA GLU A 13 2.95 0.11 -16.82
C GLU A 13 1.79 -0.89 -16.98
N LEU A 14 2.08 -2.14 -17.36
CA LEU A 14 1.07 -3.19 -17.42
C LEU A 14 0.47 -3.50 -16.04
N LEU A 15 1.29 -3.55 -14.99
CA LEU A 15 0.83 -3.79 -13.62
C LEU A 15 -0.11 -2.70 -13.14
N THR A 16 0.31 -1.44 -13.20
CA THR A 16 -0.51 -0.32 -12.70
C THR A 16 -1.84 -0.19 -13.45
N LYS A 17 -1.85 -0.41 -14.76
CA LYS A 17 -3.08 -0.43 -15.56
C LYS A 17 -4.02 -1.59 -15.24
N SER A 18 -3.52 -2.67 -14.63
CA SER A 18 -4.38 -3.80 -14.24
C SER A 18 -5.12 -3.57 -12.91
N PHE A 19 -4.75 -2.56 -12.13
CA PHE A 19 -5.34 -2.27 -10.83
C PHE A 19 -6.85 -2.05 -10.90
N ASP A 20 -7.31 -1.17 -11.79
CA ASP A 20 -8.73 -0.85 -11.92
C ASP A 20 -9.58 -2.07 -12.28
N LEU A 21 -9.06 -2.95 -13.15
CA LEU A 21 -9.74 -4.19 -13.51
C LEU A 21 -9.92 -5.11 -12.28
N PHE A 22 -8.87 -5.26 -11.48
CA PHE A 22 -8.93 -6.06 -10.25
C PHE A 22 -9.83 -5.41 -9.21
N ALA A 23 -9.75 -4.09 -9.03
CA ALA A 23 -10.56 -3.35 -8.08
C ALA A 23 -12.07 -3.40 -8.41
N GLU A 24 -12.40 -3.38 -9.70
CA GLU A 24 -13.80 -3.46 -10.17
C GLU A 24 -14.39 -4.87 -10.05
N LYS A 25 -13.61 -5.91 -10.41
CA LYS A 25 -14.12 -7.28 -10.57
C LYS A 25 -13.74 -8.23 -9.44
N GLY A 26 -12.81 -7.85 -8.57
CA GLY A 26 -12.22 -8.72 -7.57
C GLY A 26 -11.18 -9.69 -8.15
N TYR A 27 -10.21 -10.08 -7.33
CA TYR A 27 -9.13 -10.99 -7.75
C TYR A 27 -9.68 -12.35 -8.25
N ALA A 28 -10.64 -12.94 -7.51
CA ALA A 28 -11.11 -14.29 -7.77
C ALA A 28 -11.70 -14.45 -9.19
N THR A 29 -12.42 -13.44 -9.67
CA THR A 29 -13.16 -13.50 -10.95
C THR A 29 -12.35 -13.15 -12.17
N VAL A 30 -11.23 -12.41 -12.00
CA VAL A 30 -10.38 -11.96 -13.11
C VAL A 30 -9.57 -13.11 -13.69
N THR A 31 -9.46 -13.15 -15.03
CA THR A 31 -8.66 -14.13 -15.78
C THR A 31 -7.54 -13.45 -16.57
N MET A 32 -6.48 -14.20 -16.90
CA MET A 32 -5.37 -13.70 -17.75
C MET A 32 -5.87 -13.13 -19.10
N ARG A 33 -6.92 -13.70 -19.68
CA ARG A 33 -7.51 -13.19 -20.93
C ARG A 33 -8.16 -11.82 -20.74
N GLN A 34 -8.87 -11.63 -19.64
CA GLN A 34 -9.48 -10.33 -19.30
C GLN A 34 -8.41 -9.27 -19.00
N ILE A 35 -7.33 -9.65 -18.31
CA ILE A 35 -6.19 -8.75 -18.09
C ILE A 35 -5.59 -8.33 -19.44
N ALA A 36 -5.27 -9.28 -20.31
CA ALA A 36 -4.70 -8.96 -21.62
C ALA A 36 -5.63 -8.05 -22.44
N GLN A 37 -6.93 -8.31 -22.42
CA GLN A 37 -7.93 -7.48 -23.11
C GLN A 37 -7.98 -6.06 -22.53
N ALA A 38 -8.01 -5.90 -21.21
CA ALA A 38 -8.04 -4.59 -20.55
C ALA A 38 -6.78 -3.78 -20.82
N LEU A 39 -5.64 -4.46 -20.90
CA LEU A 39 -4.34 -3.84 -21.19
C LEU A 39 -4.10 -3.58 -22.69
N GLY A 40 -4.97 -4.06 -23.57
CA GLY A 40 -4.82 -3.92 -25.03
C GLY A 40 -3.65 -4.72 -25.60
N VAL A 41 -3.25 -5.84 -24.95
CA VAL A 41 -2.17 -6.71 -25.39
C VAL A 41 -2.66 -8.11 -25.73
N SER A 42 -1.86 -8.89 -26.47
CA SER A 42 -2.16 -10.30 -26.68
C SER A 42 -1.96 -11.11 -25.39
N THR A 43 -2.71 -12.22 -25.23
CA THR A 43 -2.48 -13.14 -24.11
C THR A 43 -1.07 -13.70 -24.13
N GLY A 44 -0.50 -13.95 -25.31
CA GLY A 44 0.90 -14.39 -25.48
C GLY A 44 1.89 -13.33 -24.95
N THR A 45 1.65 -12.05 -25.24
CA THR A 45 2.45 -10.96 -24.70
C THR A 45 2.35 -10.91 -23.18
N LEU A 46 1.13 -11.05 -22.62
CA LEU A 46 0.95 -11.03 -21.17
C LEU A 46 1.69 -12.21 -20.49
N TYR A 47 1.57 -13.43 -21.05
CA TYR A 47 2.26 -14.61 -20.52
C TYR A 47 3.80 -14.52 -20.63
N HIS A 48 4.31 -13.75 -21.58
CA HIS A 48 5.74 -13.46 -21.67
C HIS A 48 6.26 -12.69 -20.45
N TYR A 49 5.46 -11.77 -19.90
CA TYR A 49 5.83 -10.96 -18.73
C TYR A 49 5.41 -11.62 -17.41
N PHE A 50 4.28 -12.33 -17.39
CA PHE A 50 3.67 -12.85 -16.17
C PHE A 50 3.15 -14.27 -16.41
N PRO A 51 3.73 -15.29 -15.78
CA PRO A 51 3.37 -16.69 -16.01
C PRO A 51 1.95 -17.04 -15.48
N SER A 52 1.42 -16.27 -14.54
CA SER A 52 0.09 -16.51 -13.96
C SER A 52 -0.57 -15.22 -13.49
N LYS A 53 -1.89 -15.28 -13.23
CA LYS A 53 -2.66 -14.20 -12.62
C LYS A 53 -2.12 -13.86 -11.23
N GLU A 54 -1.72 -14.84 -10.47
CA GLU A 54 -1.14 -14.68 -9.14
C GLU A 54 0.13 -13.83 -9.21
N VAL A 55 1.04 -14.13 -10.14
CA VAL A 55 2.27 -13.34 -10.34
C VAL A 55 1.96 -11.92 -10.80
N VAL A 56 0.95 -11.71 -11.66
CA VAL A 56 0.49 -10.34 -12.00
C VAL A 56 0.07 -9.61 -10.73
N PHE A 57 -0.75 -10.26 -9.91
CA PHE A 57 -1.33 -9.63 -8.74
C PHE A 57 -0.29 -9.34 -7.64
N GLU A 58 0.59 -10.31 -7.34
CA GLU A 58 1.66 -10.10 -6.36
C GLU A 58 2.58 -8.93 -6.74
N GLN A 59 2.99 -8.89 -8.02
CA GLN A 59 3.83 -7.81 -8.51
C GLN A 59 3.07 -6.47 -8.62
N LEU A 60 1.76 -6.50 -8.86
CA LEU A 60 0.92 -5.32 -8.77
C LEU A 60 0.95 -4.75 -7.36
N LEU A 61 0.75 -5.58 -6.33
CA LEU A 61 0.80 -5.14 -4.93
C LEU A 61 2.16 -4.52 -4.58
N GLU A 62 3.26 -5.17 -4.97
CA GLU A 62 4.61 -4.64 -4.75
C GLU A 62 4.82 -3.29 -5.44
N GLU A 63 4.35 -3.14 -6.69
CA GLU A 63 4.48 -1.88 -7.43
C GLU A 63 3.58 -0.77 -6.87
N LEU A 64 2.35 -1.09 -6.43
CA LEU A 64 1.49 -0.12 -5.74
C LEU A 64 2.13 0.35 -4.44
N THR A 65 2.61 -0.57 -3.59
CA THR A 65 3.32 -0.23 -2.35
C THR A 65 4.51 0.69 -2.64
N ARG A 66 5.31 0.37 -3.66
CA ARG A 66 6.45 1.22 -4.06
C ARG A 66 6.02 2.62 -4.48
N LEU A 67 4.91 2.74 -5.22
CA LEU A 67 4.36 4.03 -5.65
C LEU A 67 3.79 4.81 -4.46
N ASP A 68 3.10 4.15 -3.55
CA ASP A 68 2.56 4.74 -2.32
C ASP A 68 3.70 5.29 -1.46
N ILE A 69 4.76 4.51 -1.26
CA ILE A 69 5.98 4.93 -0.55
C ILE A 69 6.58 6.20 -1.17
N LEU A 70 6.75 6.23 -2.49
CA LEU A 70 7.29 7.40 -3.18
C LEU A 70 6.39 8.63 -3.02
N SER A 71 5.08 8.43 -3.13
CA SER A 71 4.09 9.51 -2.97
C SER A 71 4.10 10.07 -1.54
N ILE A 72 4.13 9.20 -0.53
CA ILE A 72 4.22 9.58 0.88
C ILE A 72 5.53 10.34 1.14
N SER A 73 6.65 9.78 0.71
CA SER A 73 7.98 10.41 0.90
C SER A 73 8.05 11.81 0.28
N GLU A 74 7.51 11.98 -0.93
CA GLU A 74 7.51 13.30 -1.61
C GLU A 74 6.59 14.31 -0.90
N GLN A 75 5.43 13.86 -0.43
CA GLN A 75 4.48 14.76 0.25
C GLN A 75 4.94 15.16 1.66
N LEU A 76 5.67 14.28 2.36
CA LEU A 76 6.18 14.57 3.70
C LEU A 76 7.55 15.23 3.70
N LYS A 77 8.17 15.40 2.54
CA LYS A 77 9.53 15.96 2.40
C LYS A 77 9.70 17.36 2.97
N GLU A 78 8.67 18.19 2.87
CA GLU A 78 8.68 19.57 3.36
C GLU A 78 8.32 19.68 4.86
N GLU A 79 7.91 18.57 5.48
CA GLU A 79 7.56 18.53 6.89
C GLU A 79 8.81 18.29 7.75
N GLU A 80 9.24 19.31 8.46
CA GLU A 80 10.46 19.28 9.27
C GLU A 80 10.26 18.54 10.60
N THR A 81 9.03 18.48 11.11
CA THR A 81 8.71 17.90 12.42
C THR A 81 8.00 16.56 12.32
N LEU A 82 8.23 15.68 13.28
CA LEU A 82 7.52 14.41 13.40
C LEU A 82 6.00 14.60 13.42
N LEU A 83 5.51 15.55 14.20
CA LEU A 83 4.06 15.82 14.28
C LEU A 83 3.51 16.33 12.95
N GLY A 84 4.27 17.16 12.22
CA GLY A 84 3.94 17.58 10.85
C GLY A 84 3.81 16.39 9.91
N ARG A 85 4.78 15.45 9.97
CA ARG A 85 4.75 14.21 9.16
C ARG A 85 3.59 13.30 9.53
N ILE A 86 3.26 13.15 10.81
CA ILE A 86 2.08 12.40 11.26
C ILE A 86 0.81 13.05 10.69
N ARG A 87 0.61 14.36 10.84
CA ARG A 87 -0.54 15.09 10.32
C ARG A 87 -0.63 15.03 8.79
N GLY A 88 0.50 15.17 8.10
CA GLY A 88 0.59 15.01 6.65
C GLY A 88 0.15 13.63 6.19
N SER A 89 0.50 12.57 6.92
CA SER A 89 0.06 11.19 6.64
C SER A 89 -1.45 11.02 6.80
N PHE A 90 -2.07 11.59 7.83
CA PHE A 90 -3.53 11.59 7.99
C PHE A 90 -4.24 12.28 6.82
N LYS A 91 -3.77 13.46 6.46
CA LYS A 91 -4.30 14.21 5.32
C LYS A 91 -4.19 13.43 4.00
N LEU A 92 -3.11 12.68 3.83
CA LEU A 92 -2.89 11.84 2.67
C LEU A 92 -3.87 10.65 2.63
N LEU A 93 -4.07 9.96 3.77
CA LEU A 93 -5.06 8.90 3.91
C LEU A 93 -6.47 9.41 3.59
N GLU A 94 -6.85 10.57 4.11
CA GLU A 94 -8.15 11.18 3.84
C GLU A 94 -8.31 11.55 2.35
N THR A 95 -7.30 12.19 1.76
CA THR A 95 -7.31 12.60 0.36
C THR A 95 -7.42 11.42 -0.60
N HIS A 96 -6.77 10.30 -0.28
CA HIS A 96 -6.74 9.08 -1.10
C HIS A 96 -7.58 7.94 -0.51
N ARG A 97 -8.54 8.25 0.33
CA ARG A 97 -9.38 7.29 1.06
C ARG A 97 -9.99 6.19 0.16
N GLU A 98 -10.58 6.58 -0.95
CA GLU A 98 -11.21 5.64 -1.89
C GLU A 98 -10.18 4.66 -2.51
N TYR A 99 -9.00 5.14 -2.80
CA TYR A 99 -7.91 4.32 -3.33
C TYR A 99 -7.43 3.28 -2.31
N PHE A 100 -7.16 3.68 -1.06
CA PHE A 100 -6.74 2.75 0.00
C PHE A 100 -7.84 1.75 0.36
N LEU A 101 -9.11 2.18 0.35
CA LEU A 101 -10.25 1.28 0.51
C LEU A 101 -10.29 0.19 -0.57
N LYS A 102 -10.13 0.57 -1.84
CA LYS A 102 -10.07 -0.37 -2.97
C LYS A 102 -8.91 -1.36 -2.81
N GLN A 103 -7.74 -0.87 -2.42
CA GLN A 103 -6.57 -1.73 -2.14
C GLN A 103 -6.86 -2.73 -1.02
N ALA A 104 -7.39 -2.28 0.12
CA ALA A 104 -7.67 -3.14 1.27
C ALA A 104 -8.66 -4.26 0.93
N LEU A 105 -9.75 -3.93 0.25
CA LEU A 105 -10.74 -4.91 -0.21
C LEU A 105 -10.12 -5.93 -1.18
N LEU A 106 -9.29 -5.47 -2.09
CA LEU A 106 -8.64 -6.32 -3.07
C LEU A 106 -7.61 -7.26 -2.43
N ILE A 107 -6.85 -6.79 -1.46
CA ILE A 107 -5.93 -7.60 -0.65
C ILE A 107 -6.70 -8.66 0.13
N ALA A 108 -7.83 -8.30 0.74
CA ALA A 108 -8.67 -9.24 1.47
C ALA A 108 -9.22 -10.35 0.58
N ASP A 109 -9.70 -10.02 -0.62
CA ASP A 109 -10.19 -11.00 -1.61
C ASP A 109 -9.08 -11.96 -2.04
N PHE A 110 -7.90 -11.45 -2.37
CA PHE A 110 -6.73 -12.27 -2.71
C PHE A 110 -6.33 -13.21 -1.57
N ARG A 111 -6.25 -12.71 -0.34
CA ARG A 111 -5.96 -13.52 0.85
C ARG A 111 -6.99 -14.61 1.08
N GLN A 112 -8.27 -14.29 0.88
CA GLN A 112 -9.34 -15.26 1.01
C GLN A 112 -9.20 -16.38 -0.04
N GLN A 113 -8.88 -16.02 -1.29
CA GLN A 113 -8.67 -17.00 -2.36
C GLN A 113 -7.47 -17.89 -2.07
N GLN A 114 -6.32 -17.33 -1.67
CA GLN A 114 -5.15 -18.12 -1.31
C GLN A 114 -5.43 -19.15 -0.22
N ARG A 115 -6.17 -18.76 0.83
CA ARG A 115 -6.58 -19.70 1.90
C ARG A 115 -7.43 -20.84 1.38
N ARG A 116 -8.35 -20.58 0.43
CA ARG A 116 -9.19 -21.61 -0.19
C ARG A 116 -8.36 -22.58 -1.02
N ASP A 117 -7.35 -22.08 -1.70
CA ASP A 117 -6.48 -22.87 -2.58
C ASP A 117 -5.34 -23.58 -1.81
N GLY A 118 -5.24 -23.36 -0.50
CA GLY A 118 -4.16 -23.90 0.34
C GLY A 118 -2.77 -23.34 -0.04
N GLN A 119 -2.74 -22.12 -0.60
CA GLN A 119 -1.52 -21.43 -1.02
C GLN A 119 -1.13 -20.37 0.01
N GLU A 120 0.17 -20.15 0.15
CA GLU A 120 0.73 -19.03 0.92
C GLU A 120 1.68 -18.23 0.04
N SER A 121 1.35 -16.96 -0.16
CA SER A 121 2.25 -16.01 -0.82
C SER A 121 3.11 -15.30 0.21
N GLN A 122 4.38 -15.13 -0.12
CA GLN A 122 5.31 -14.33 0.68
C GLN A 122 5.23 -12.83 0.36
N VAL A 123 4.38 -12.42 -0.58
CA VAL A 123 4.26 -11.00 -1.00
C VAL A 123 3.95 -10.08 0.17
N PHE A 124 3.07 -10.51 1.08
CA PHE A 124 2.69 -9.69 2.24
C PHE A 124 3.84 -9.52 3.23
N GLN A 125 4.66 -10.56 3.42
CA GLN A 125 5.86 -10.40 4.25
C GLN A 125 6.83 -9.40 3.63
N ARG A 126 7.10 -9.51 2.32
CA ARG A 126 7.97 -8.55 1.62
C ARG A 126 7.45 -7.11 1.67
N ILE A 127 6.13 -6.92 1.49
CA ILE A 127 5.50 -5.60 1.61
C ILE A 127 5.63 -5.07 3.04
N TYR A 128 5.33 -5.92 4.03
CA TYR A 128 5.43 -5.54 5.43
C TYR A 128 6.86 -5.11 5.79
N ASP A 129 7.84 -5.91 5.43
CA ASP A 129 9.27 -5.61 5.68
C ASP A 129 9.69 -4.29 4.99
N GLN A 130 9.18 -4.03 3.77
CA GLN A 130 9.46 -2.81 3.03
C GLN A 130 8.89 -1.58 3.73
N VAL A 131 7.65 -1.66 4.21
CA VAL A 131 6.99 -0.56 4.94
C VAL A 131 7.62 -0.37 6.32
N GLU A 132 7.91 -1.45 7.06
CA GLU A 132 8.57 -1.39 8.37
C GLU A 132 9.93 -0.68 8.30
N ASN A 133 10.71 -0.93 7.25
CA ASN A 133 12.01 -0.28 7.06
C ASN A 133 11.89 1.21 6.67
N LEU A 134 10.77 1.60 6.06
CA LEU A 134 10.55 2.97 5.62
C LEU A 134 10.16 3.93 6.76
N ILE A 135 9.37 3.46 7.72
CA ILE A 135 8.84 4.32 8.80
C ILE A 135 9.94 5.06 9.56
N PRO A 136 11.05 4.42 9.98
CA PRO A 136 12.16 5.14 10.60
C PRO A 136 12.71 6.28 9.75
N GLU A 137 12.87 6.06 8.46
CA GLU A 137 13.37 7.08 7.53
C GLU A 137 12.38 8.23 7.35
N LEU A 138 11.07 7.91 7.24
CA LEU A 138 10.03 8.93 7.03
C LEU A 138 9.77 9.78 8.27
N PHE A 139 9.77 9.17 9.45
CA PHE A 139 9.35 9.83 10.68
C PHE A 139 10.49 10.20 11.61
N GLY A 140 11.74 9.76 11.32
CA GLY A 140 12.87 9.96 12.20
C GLY A 140 12.74 9.20 13.53
N ILE A 141 12.07 8.05 13.52
CA ILE A 141 11.79 7.23 14.71
C ILE A 141 12.56 5.92 14.60
N ASP A 142 13.59 5.74 15.41
CA ASP A 142 14.33 4.48 15.50
C ASP A 142 13.86 3.65 16.71
N ASP A 143 12.56 3.34 16.74
CA ASP A 143 11.95 2.46 17.75
C ASP A 143 11.02 1.44 17.08
N PRO A 144 11.41 0.14 17.02
CA PRO A 144 10.61 -0.89 16.35
C PRO A 144 9.22 -1.10 16.94
N THR A 145 9.04 -0.81 18.24
CA THR A 145 7.75 -0.95 18.91
C THR A 145 6.79 0.12 18.45
N LEU A 146 7.26 1.37 18.42
CA LEU A 146 6.47 2.50 17.93
C LEU A 146 6.19 2.38 16.44
N THR A 147 7.18 1.96 15.64
CA THR A 147 7.02 1.68 14.20
C THR A 147 5.87 0.69 13.95
N LYS A 148 5.88 -0.46 14.62
CA LYS A 148 4.83 -1.48 14.49
C LYS A 148 3.47 -0.98 14.97
N PHE A 149 3.45 -0.20 16.04
CA PHE A 149 2.21 0.42 16.52
C PHE A 149 1.61 1.36 15.47
N LEU A 150 2.41 2.22 14.87
CA LEU A 150 1.95 3.14 13.81
C LEU A 150 1.43 2.39 12.58
N MET A 151 2.10 1.31 12.16
CA MET A 151 1.63 0.46 11.05
C MET A 151 0.25 -0.12 11.35
N ILE A 152 0.08 -0.76 12.52
CA ILE A 152 -1.19 -1.35 12.95
C ILE A 152 -2.28 -0.28 13.05
N TYR A 153 -1.93 0.91 13.53
CA TYR A 153 -2.86 2.01 13.68
C TYR A 153 -3.38 2.51 12.33
N VAL A 154 -2.49 2.70 11.35
CA VAL A 154 -2.86 3.11 9.99
C VAL A 154 -3.73 2.04 9.32
N ASP A 155 -3.37 0.76 9.43
CA ASP A 155 -4.19 -0.35 8.95
C ASP A 155 -5.59 -0.31 9.59
N GLY A 156 -5.66 -0.07 10.90
CA GLY A 156 -6.92 0.07 11.62
C GLY A 156 -7.82 1.18 11.07
N LEU A 157 -7.26 2.34 10.73
CA LEU A 157 -8.01 3.45 10.12
C LEU A 157 -8.57 3.06 8.74
N ILE A 158 -7.78 2.42 7.90
CA ILE A 158 -8.24 1.95 6.58
C ILE A 158 -9.36 0.92 6.73
N TRP A 159 -9.25 -0.01 7.70
CA TRP A 159 -10.29 -1.01 7.95
C TRP A 159 -11.59 -0.43 8.50
N GLN A 160 -11.57 0.70 9.22
CA GLN A 160 -12.79 1.41 9.60
C GLN A 160 -13.62 1.83 8.38
N ASP A 161 -12.94 2.26 7.31
CA ASP A 161 -13.59 2.59 6.05
C ASP A 161 -14.17 1.35 5.35
N VAL A 162 -13.47 0.22 5.40
CA VAL A 162 -13.99 -1.07 4.88
C VAL A 162 -15.28 -1.49 5.58
N TYR A 163 -15.40 -1.23 6.89
CA TYR A 163 -16.62 -1.52 7.64
C TYR A 163 -17.77 -0.56 7.34
N GLY A 164 -17.52 0.53 6.62
CA GLY A 164 -18.53 1.55 6.31
C GLY A 164 -19.01 2.33 7.54
N CYS A 165 -18.23 2.31 8.62
CA CYS A 165 -18.55 2.99 9.86
C CYS A 165 -17.95 4.38 9.86
N ASN A 166 -18.79 5.44 9.70
CA ASN A 166 -18.38 6.83 9.89
C ASN A 166 -18.34 7.20 11.40
N CYS A 167 -17.90 6.27 12.25
CA CYS A 167 -17.90 6.43 13.71
C CYS A 167 -16.57 6.94 14.26
N VAL A 168 -15.58 7.13 13.40
CA VAL A 168 -14.26 7.66 13.78
C VAL A 168 -14.14 9.10 13.31
N ASP A 169 -13.93 10.01 14.25
CA ASP A 169 -13.54 11.38 13.94
C ASP A 169 -12.02 11.40 13.70
N HIS A 170 -11.63 11.54 12.43
CA HIS A 170 -10.23 11.53 12.02
C HIS A 170 -9.41 12.62 12.70
N GLN A 171 -9.99 13.82 12.92
CA GLN A 171 -9.28 14.91 13.59
C GLN A 171 -8.96 14.55 15.05
N SER A 172 -9.93 14.02 15.79
CA SER A 172 -9.69 13.56 17.17
C SER A 172 -8.66 12.43 17.23
N GLN A 173 -8.61 11.57 16.23
CA GLN A 173 -7.62 10.49 16.17
C GLN A 173 -6.21 11.01 15.83
N GLU A 174 -6.12 11.99 14.95
CA GLU A 174 -4.87 12.68 14.63
C GLU A 174 -4.29 13.38 15.87
N ASP A 175 -5.13 14.13 16.60
CA ASP A 175 -4.68 14.83 17.81
C ASP A 175 -4.23 13.83 18.88
N LEU A 176 -4.99 12.76 19.09
CA LEU A 176 -4.67 11.73 20.08
C LEU A 176 -3.36 11.01 19.75
N ILE A 177 -3.13 10.60 18.49
CA ILE A 177 -1.90 9.92 18.11
C ILE A 177 -0.69 10.83 18.25
N CYS A 178 -0.82 12.11 17.90
CA CYS A 178 0.25 13.09 18.11
C CYS A 178 0.60 13.22 19.59
N GLU A 179 -0.38 13.31 20.49
CA GLU A 179 -0.17 13.35 21.94
C GLU A 179 0.48 12.05 22.44
N MET A 180 -0.03 10.89 22.06
CA MET A 180 0.50 9.59 22.48
C MET A 180 1.95 9.38 22.04
N VAL A 181 2.27 9.73 20.78
CA VAL A 181 3.65 9.60 20.27
C VAL A 181 4.58 10.55 21.02
N THR A 182 4.19 11.79 21.25
CA THR A 182 4.99 12.76 22.01
C THR A 182 5.29 12.24 23.43
N MET A 183 4.25 11.83 24.15
CA MET A 183 4.41 11.28 25.52
C MET A 183 5.29 10.02 25.54
N TYR A 184 5.15 9.15 24.55
CA TYR A 184 5.96 7.94 24.43
C TYR A 184 7.45 8.28 24.25
N LEU A 185 7.77 9.19 23.33
CA LEU A 185 9.13 9.61 23.05
C LEU A 185 9.77 10.29 24.26
N GLU A 186 9.07 11.21 24.93
CA GLU A 186 9.53 11.84 26.17
C GLU A 186 9.83 10.82 27.27
N LYS A 187 8.91 9.87 27.50
CA LYS A 187 9.07 8.83 28.52
C LYS A 187 10.27 7.92 28.28
N HIS A 188 10.61 7.64 27.03
CA HIS A 188 11.70 6.76 26.65
C HIS A 188 13.01 7.49 26.33
N GLY A 189 13.03 8.82 26.44
CA GLY A 189 14.21 9.65 26.16
C GLY A 189 14.65 9.60 24.70
N LEU A 190 13.70 9.33 23.80
CA LEU A 190 13.92 9.31 22.36
C LEU A 190 13.79 10.74 21.84
N GLN A 191 14.87 11.29 21.31
CA GLN A 191 14.88 12.63 20.73
C GLN A 191 14.31 12.58 19.31
N GLN A 192 13.57 13.63 18.94
CA GLN A 192 13.23 13.92 17.56
C GLN A 192 14.47 14.53 16.91
N GLU A 193 15.11 13.84 15.96
CA GLU A 193 16.09 14.46 15.07
C GLU A 193 15.40 15.26 13.96
#